data_0ea63b49883c6fe45d5a5686a87ce3e8
#
_entry.id   0ea63b49883c6fe45d5a5686a87ce3e8
#
_cell.length_a   1.000
_cell.length_b   1.000
_cell.length_c   1.000
_cell.angle_alpha   90.00
_cell.angle_beta   90.00
_cell.angle_gamma   90.00
#
_symmetry.space_group_name_H-M   'P 1'
#
loop_
_entity.id
_entity.type
_entity.pdbx_description
1 polymer ?
#
loop_
_entity_poly.entity_id
_entity_poly.type
_entity_poly.pdbx_seq_one_letter_code
_entity_poly.pdbx_strand_id
1 'polypeptide(L)'
;SASYNNFNGPAYVAGAQVGNNFNGGTDSSLATGTAAQAATSTDFPSVLTELSNQLMNLSSTGSTVTINGSKATFNAVADSNGVAVFNLSDADLLAGEFDFNLNGATTIILNSGDDVISISANFLGGLARLIGATTIWNFYNATSVTISSEFGGSILAPLADFTNYNNIEGGVYVNTLHQYGEIHLQPFTGEIPTSTVPVPPAALLLGSALAGLAPLRKKFRAA
;
A
#
# COMPACT_ATOMS: atom_id res chain seq x y z
N SER A 1 -1.58 3.96 -22.16
CA SER A 1 -0.38 3.39 -22.82
C SER A 1 0.48 2.65 -21.80
N ALA A 2 1.21 1.65 -22.25
CA ALA A 2 2.16 0.92 -21.44
C ALA A 2 3.54 0.95 -22.07
N SER A 3 4.57 1.17 -21.24
CA SER A 3 5.98 1.07 -21.64
C SER A 3 6.65 0.02 -20.76
N TYR A 4 7.31 -0.96 -21.37
CA TYR A 4 7.93 -2.09 -20.65
C TYR A 4 9.13 -2.65 -21.44
N ASN A 5 10.03 -3.32 -20.74
CA ASN A 5 11.11 -4.09 -21.38
C ASN A 5 10.69 -5.55 -21.62
N ASN A 6 10.25 -6.24 -20.58
CA ASN A 6 9.67 -7.58 -20.65
C ASN A 6 8.34 -7.60 -19.87
N PHE A 7 7.32 -8.17 -20.47
CA PHE A 7 6.05 -8.43 -19.79
C PHE A 7 5.70 -9.91 -19.90
N ASN A 8 5.62 -10.58 -18.77
CA ASN A 8 5.35 -12.01 -18.65
C ASN A 8 3.94 -12.20 -18.07
N GLY A 9 3.04 -12.67 -18.88
CA GLY A 9 1.65 -12.90 -18.49
C GLY A 9 0.66 -12.32 -19.50
N PRO A 10 -0.59 -12.79 -19.51
CA PRO A 10 -1.61 -12.25 -20.40
C PRO A 10 -2.00 -10.83 -19.93
N ALA A 11 -2.16 -9.92 -20.89
CA ALA A 11 -2.63 -8.57 -20.61
C ALA A 11 -3.47 -8.02 -21.76
N TYR A 12 -4.26 -7.01 -21.45
CA TYR A 12 -4.92 -6.17 -22.43
C TYR A 12 -4.56 -4.70 -22.21
N VAL A 13 -4.10 -4.04 -23.24
CA VAL A 13 -3.77 -2.61 -23.22
C VAL A 13 -4.62 -1.90 -24.26
N ALA A 14 -5.53 -1.04 -23.80
CA ALA A 14 -6.44 -0.29 -24.67
C ALA A 14 -5.76 0.84 -25.48
N GLY A 15 -4.54 1.22 -25.12
CA GLY A 15 -3.76 2.29 -25.76
C GLY A 15 -2.50 1.80 -26.44
N ALA A 16 -1.59 2.72 -26.74
CA ALA A 16 -0.31 2.38 -27.35
C ALA A 16 0.56 1.54 -26.42
N GLN A 17 1.20 0.53 -26.97
CA GLN A 17 2.19 -0.31 -26.30
C GLN A 17 3.58 0.04 -26.82
N VAL A 18 4.53 0.27 -25.92
CA VAL A 18 5.94 0.51 -26.27
C VAL A 18 6.77 -0.41 -25.40
N GLY A 19 7.38 -1.44 -25.97
CA GLY A 19 8.20 -2.39 -25.23
C GLY A 19 8.87 -3.40 -26.13
N ASN A 20 9.87 -4.12 -25.59
CA ASN A 20 10.68 -5.05 -26.36
C ASN A 20 10.06 -6.45 -26.42
N ASN A 21 9.61 -6.99 -25.29
CA ASN A 21 9.11 -8.36 -25.20
C ASN A 21 7.77 -8.42 -24.46
N PHE A 22 6.74 -8.87 -25.13
CA PHE A 22 5.43 -9.18 -24.56
C PHE A 22 5.19 -10.68 -24.62
N ASN A 23 5.70 -11.41 -23.60
CA ASN A 23 5.79 -12.87 -23.61
C ASN A 23 4.46 -13.56 -23.26
N GLY A 24 3.54 -12.85 -22.62
CA GLY A 24 2.23 -13.41 -22.22
C GLY A 24 1.14 -13.35 -23.29
N GLY A 25 1.40 -12.63 -24.38
CA GLY A 25 0.41 -12.40 -25.42
C GLY A 25 -0.74 -11.48 -25.01
N THR A 26 -1.48 -10.98 -26.01
CA THR A 26 -2.67 -10.16 -25.77
C THR A 26 -3.88 -11.04 -25.57
N ASP A 27 -4.56 -10.88 -24.44
CA ASP A 27 -5.83 -11.54 -24.14
C ASP A 27 -6.98 -10.53 -24.23
N SER A 28 -7.69 -10.54 -25.35
CA SER A 28 -8.82 -9.63 -25.57
C SER A 28 -10.03 -9.94 -24.67
N SER A 29 -10.11 -11.14 -24.09
CA SER A 29 -11.18 -11.49 -23.16
C SER A 29 -11.10 -10.68 -21.86
N LEU A 30 -9.91 -10.19 -21.50
CA LEU A 30 -9.70 -9.28 -20.36
C LEU A 30 -10.40 -7.93 -20.57
N ALA A 31 -10.62 -7.51 -21.84
CA ALA A 31 -11.33 -6.25 -22.12
C ALA A 31 -12.84 -6.35 -21.92
N THR A 32 -13.40 -7.56 -22.05
CA THR A 32 -14.87 -7.82 -22.05
C THR A 32 -15.34 -8.57 -20.82
N GLY A 33 -14.43 -9.16 -20.04
CA GLY A 33 -14.75 -9.84 -18.80
C GLY A 33 -15.29 -8.92 -17.72
N THR A 34 -16.19 -9.41 -16.88
CA THR A 34 -16.81 -8.62 -15.78
C THR A 34 -15.76 -8.03 -14.84
N ALA A 35 -14.70 -8.80 -14.55
CA ALA A 35 -13.60 -8.33 -13.72
C ALA A 35 -12.79 -7.20 -14.39
N ALA A 36 -12.54 -7.31 -15.71
CA ALA A 36 -11.85 -6.27 -16.46
C ALA A 36 -12.69 -5.01 -16.61
N GLN A 37 -14.00 -5.14 -16.82
CA GLN A 37 -14.93 -4.01 -16.83
C GLN A 37 -14.98 -3.32 -15.46
N ALA A 38 -15.03 -4.07 -14.37
CA ALA A 38 -14.95 -3.53 -13.01
C ALA A 38 -13.61 -2.79 -12.80
N ALA A 39 -12.48 -3.39 -13.21
CA ALA A 39 -11.16 -2.77 -13.10
C ALA A 39 -11.07 -1.47 -13.91
N THR A 40 -11.63 -1.42 -15.13
CA THR A 40 -11.59 -0.20 -15.97
C THR A 40 -12.59 0.87 -15.52
N SER A 41 -13.62 0.52 -14.77
CA SER A 41 -14.60 1.47 -14.18
C SER A 41 -14.20 1.95 -12.79
N THR A 42 -13.21 1.33 -12.15
CA THR A 42 -12.71 1.74 -10.84
C THR A 42 -11.79 2.97 -11.00
N ASP A 43 -12.07 4.00 -10.23
CA ASP A 43 -11.17 5.14 -10.08
C ASP A 43 -10.01 4.75 -9.15
N PHE A 44 -9.03 4.03 -9.70
CA PHE A 44 -7.85 3.58 -8.96
C PHE A 44 -7.09 4.72 -8.25
N PRO A 45 -6.85 5.89 -8.89
CA PRO A 45 -6.21 7.00 -8.22
C PRO A 45 -6.92 7.40 -6.92
N SER A 46 -8.25 7.55 -6.95
CA SER A 46 -9.02 7.89 -5.75
C SER A 46 -8.97 6.78 -4.69
N VAL A 47 -9.17 5.52 -5.09
CA VAL A 47 -9.15 4.36 -4.17
C VAL A 47 -7.78 4.20 -3.50
N LEU A 48 -6.70 4.31 -4.28
CA LEU A 48 -5.34 4.15 -3.75
C LEU A 48 -4.94 5.33 -2.85
N THR A 49 -5.35 6.55 -3.20
CA THR A 49 -5.13 7.74 -2.36
C THR A 49 -5.90 7.62 -1.03
N GLU A 50 -7.14 7.16 -1.07
CA GLU A 50 -7.93 6.92 0.13
C GLU A 50 -7.30 5.85 1.03
N LEU A 51 -6.87 4.73 0.45
CA LEU A 51 -6.14 3.69 1.17
C LEU A 51 -4.87 4.23 1.80
N SER A 52 -4.05 4.98 1.05
CA SER A 52 -2.82 5.59 1.54
C SER A 52 -3.08 6.52 2.73
N ASN A 53 -4.13 7.33 2.66
CA ASN A 53 -4.58 8.20 3.75
C ASN A 53 -5.09 7.40 4.96
N GLN A 54 -5.78 6.29 4.74
CA GLN A 54 -6.23 5.42 5.84
C GLN A 54 -5.01 4.82 6.57
N LEU A 55 -4.02 4.32 5.84
CA LEU A 55 -2.80 3.75 6.43
C LEU A 55 -1.96 4.80 7.17
N MET A 56 -1.84 6.02 6.62
CA MET A 56 -1.15 7.14 7.27
C MET A 56 -1.76 7.49 8.63
N ASN A 57 -3.08 7.37 8.77
CA ASN A 57 -3.80 7.71 10.00
C ASN A 57 -3.82 6.57 11.04
N LEU A 58 -3.20 5.43 10.76
CA LEU A 58 -3.08 4.36 11.75
C LEU A 58 -2.14 4.80 12.89
N SER A 59 -2.56 4.53 14.12
CA SER A 59 -1.69 4.74 15.27
C SER A 59 -0.52 3.78 15.23
N SER A 60 0.69 4.25 15.57
CA SER A 60 1.83 3.35 15.77
C SER A 60 1.50 2.31 16.83
N THR A 61 1.88 1.08 16.58
CA THR A 61 1.74 -0.04 17.52
C THR A 61 2.86 -0.11 18.56
N GLY A 62 3.79 0.86 18.52
CA GLY A 62 5.03 0.85 19.30
C GLY A 62 6.21 0.20 18.57
N SER A 63 6.01 -0.13 17.27
CA SER A 63 7.09 -0.58 16.39
C SER A 63 8.15 0.50 16.23
N THR A 64 9.43 0.10 16.18
CA THR A 64 10.58 1.03 16.16
C THR A 64 11.61 0.62 15.14
N VAL A 65 12.38 1.61 14.64
CA VAL A 65 13.58 1.37 13.84
C VAL A 65 14.81 1.72 14.67
N THR A 66 15.81 0.86 14.62
CA THR A 66 17.10 1.07 15.30
C THR A 66 18.20 1.13 14.25
N ILE A 67 18.90 2.26 14.18
CA ILE A 67 20.03 2.43 13.27
C ILE A 67 21.35 2.07 13.99
N ASN A 68 22.12 1.17 13.40
CA ASN A 68 23.46 0.84 13.85
C ASN A 68 24.43 0.80 12.65
N GLY A 69 25.27 1.81 12.54
CA GLY A 69 26.09 2.02 11.33
C GLY A 69 25.21 2.25 10.11
N SER A 70 25.37 1.41 9.09
CA SER A 70 24.55 1.45 7.86
C SER A 70 23.29 0.60 7.92
N LYS A 71 23.03 -0.09 9.04
CA LYS A 71 21.90 -1.03 9.16
C LYS A 71 20.73 -0.41 9.91
N ALA A 72 19.54 -0.43 9.31
CA ALA A 72 18.27 -0.20 9.95
C ALA A 72 17.63 -1.54 10.33
N THR A 73 17.36 -1.73 11.61
CA THR A 73 16.63 -2.90 12.13
C THR A 73 15.22 -2.48 12.51
N PHE A 74 14.24 -3.01 11.80
CA PHE A 74 12.82 -2.79 12.01
C PHE A 74 12.31 -3.79 13.06
N ASN A 75 11.99 -3.31 14.26
CA ASN A 75 11.49 -4.12 15.36
C ASN A 75 9.97 -4.00 15.42
N ALA A 76 9.28 -5.00 14.91
CA ALA A 76 7.83 -5.02 14.87
C ALA A 76 7.25 -5.28 16.28
N VAL A 77 6.20 -4.52 16.59
CA VAL A 77 5.28 -4.77 17.70
C VAL A 77 3.91 -4.90 17.09
N ALA A 78 3.34 -6.11 17.10
CA ALA A 78 2.04 -6.37 16.52
C ALA A 78 0.92 -6.04 17.51
N ASP A 79 -0.20 -5.54 16.97
CA ASP A 79 -1.46 -5.44 17.71
C ASP A 79 -2.13 -6.82 17.88
N SER A 80 -3.35 -6.86 18.43
CA SER A 80 -4.11 -8.10 18.64
C SER A 80 -4.50 -8.81 17.32
N ASN A 81 -4.43 -8.12 16.17
CA ASN A 81 -4.74 -8.65 14.85
C ASN A 81 -3.47 -9.08 14.09
N GLY A 82 -2.31 -8.96 14.72
CA GLY A 82 -1.03 -9.29 14.09
C GLY A 82 -0.47 -8.18 13.20
N VAL A 83 -0.99 -6.96 13.28
CA VAL A 83 -0.56 -5.82 12.48
C VAL A 83 0.48 -4.99 13.21
N ALA A 84 1.63 -4.75 12.60
CA ALA A 84 2.66 -3.84 13.08
C ALA A 84 2.69 -2.58 12.23
N VAL A 85 2.60 -1.41 12.86
CA VAL A 85 2.60 -0.10 12.21
C VAL A 85 3.84 0.69 12.62
N PHE A 86 4.61 1.11 11.62
CA PHE A 86 5.79 1.97 11.76
C PHE A 86 5.48 3.35 11.19
N ASN A 87 5.95 4.39 11.87
CA ASN A 87 6.08 5.74 11.31
C ASN A 87 7.56 6.02 11.10
N LEU A 88 7.98 6.09 9.85
CA LEU A 88 9.37 6.20 9.46
C LEU A 88 9.82 7.66 9.38
N SER A 89 11.11 7.87 9.62
CA SER A 89 11.84 9.09 9.31
C SER A 89 12.74 8.90 8.08
N ASP A 90 13.18 9.98 7.46
CA ASP A 90 14.15 9.98 6.36
C ASP A 90 15.38 9.11 6.67
N ALA A 91 15.91 9.21 7.90
CA ALA A 91 17.10 8.47 8.31
C ALA A 91 16.89 6.94 8.25
N ASP A 92 15.67 6.45 8.49
CA ASP A 92 15.36 5.03 8.45
C ASP A 92 15.46 4.48 7.03
N LEU A 93 15.10 5.29 6.03
CA LEU A 93 15.10 4.92 4.61
C LEU A 93 16.48 5.08 3.94
N LEU A 94 17.36 5.90 4.52
CA LEU A 94 18.72 6.15 4.00
C LEU A 94 19.74 5.09 4.42
N ALA A 95 19.35 4.11 5.23
CA ALA A 95 20.24 3.02 5.62
C ALA A 95 20.68 2.18 4.41
N GLY A 96 21.88 1.61 4.47
CA GLY A 96 22.40 0.72 3.42
C GLY A 96 21.92 -0.73 3.53
N GLU A 97 21.37 -1.11 4.68
CA GLU A 97 20.91 -2.46 4.96
C GLU A 97 19.61 -2.42 5.75
N PHE A 98 18.63 -3.24 5.36
CA PHE A 98 17.38 -3.45 6.09
C PHE A 98 17.33 -4.85 6.70
N ASP A 99 16.98 -4.88 7.97
CA ASP A 99 16.81 -6.10 8.76
C ASP A 99 15.47 -6.03 9.50
N PHE A 100 14.73 -7.14 9.60
CA PHE A 100 13.39 -7.17 10.18
C PHE A 100 13.27 -8.19 11.29
N ASN A 101 12.96 -7.74 12.48
CA ASN A 101 12.49 -8.57 13.58
C ASN A 101 10.95 -8.54 13.58
N LEU A 102 10.34 -9.56 12.97
CA LEU A 102 8.89 -9.61 12.78
C LEU A 102 8.12 -9.83 14.09
N ASN A 103 8.72 -10.51 15.07
CA ASN A 103 8.14 -10.74 16.41
C ASN A 103 6.69 -11.28 16.39
N GLY A 104 6.37 -12.10 15.38
CA GLY A 104 5.03 -12.65 15.19
C GLY A 104 4.06 -11.76 14.44
N ALA A 105 4.47 -10.59 13.96
CA ALA A 105 3.65 -9.79 13.07
C ALA A 105 3.37 -10.53 11.75
N THR A 106 2.12 -10.53 11.33
CA THR A 106 1.63 -11.13 10.07
C THR A 106 1.38 -10.08 9.01
N THR A 107 1.30 -8.80 9.40
CA THR A 107 1.16 -7.64 8.54
C THR A 107 2.06 -6.53 9.03
N ILE A 108 2.78 -5.90 8.11
CA ILE A 108 3.67 -4.79 8.40
C ILE A 108 3.25 -3.60 7.53
N ILE A 109 3.02 -2.47 8.17
CA ILE A 109 2.69 -1.20 7.52
C ILE A 109 3.77 -0.19 7.90
N LEU A 110 4.44 0.37 6.89
CA LEU A 110 5.51 1.35 7.06
C LEU A 110 5.08 2.66 6.41
N ASN A 111 4.79 3.66 7.21
CA ASN A 111 4.37 4.98 6.75
C ASN A 111 5.55 5.94 6.69
N SER A 112 5.75 6.62 5.56
CA SER A 112 6.66 7.77 5.42
C SER A 112 5.96 8.94 4.74
N GLY A 113 6.22 10.14 5.24
CA GLY A 113 5.68 11.40 4.71
C GLY A 113 6.66 12.18 3.83
N ASP A 114 7.78 11.57 3.44
CA ASP A 114 8.82 12.24 2.66
C ASP A 114 8.36 12.48 1.22
N ASP A 115 8.68 13.65 0.68
CA ASP A 115 8.34 14.03 -0.71
C ASP A 115 9.18 13.29 -1.74
N VAL A 116 10.45 13.01 -1.43
CA VAL A 116 11.40 12.34 -2.32
C VAL A 116 12.05 11.19 -1.57
N ILE A 117 11.89 10.00 -2.10
CA ILE A 117 12.40 8.76 -1.50
C ILE A 117 13.40 8.11 -2.46
N SER A 118 14.58 7.78 -1.94
CA SER A 118 15.59 7.02 -2.67
C SER A 118 16.14 5.91 -1.77
N ILE A 119 15.87 4.66 -2.13
CA ILE A 119 16.26 3.49 -1.36
C ILE A 119 17.23 2.64 -2.16
N SER A 120 18.40 2.40 -1.55
CA SER A 120 19.44 1.50 -2.08
C SER A 120 19.84 0.41 -1.07
N ALA A 121 19.05 0.26 -0.01
CA ALA A 121 19.29 -0.71 1.05
C ALA A 121 19.21 -2.15 0.54
N ASN A 122 20.09 -3.01 1.06
CA ASN A 122 20.01 -4.44 0.85
C ASN A 122 19.17 -5.08 1.95
N PHE A 123 18.20 -5.90 1.59
CA PHE A 123 17.44 -6.71 2.54
C PHE A 123 18.29 -7.90 3.00
N LEU A 124 18.56 -8.00 4.29
CA LEU A 124 19.41 -9.06 4.84
C LEU A 124 18.70 -10.42 4.83
N GLY A 125 19.46 -11.50 4.65
CA GLY A 125 18.97 -12.86 4.81
C GLY A 125 17.83 -13.29 3.87
N GLY A 126 17.67 -12.65 2.71
CA GLY A 126 16.57 -12.96 1.77
C GLY A 126 15.21 -12.42 2.23
N LEU A 127 15.20 -11.47 3.16
CA LEU A 127 13.99 -10.88 3.73
C LEU A 127 13.09 -10.22 2.69
N ALA A 128 13.61 -9.70 1.58
CA ALA A 128 12.79 -9.10 0.53
C ALA A 128 11.67 -10.04 0.08
N ARG A 129 11.99 -11.30 -0.20
CA ARG A 129 11.00 -12.32 -0.59
C ARG A 129 10.12 -12.78 0.56
N LEU A 130 10.67 -12.82 1.77
CA LEU A 130 9.93 -13.27 2.95
C LEU A 130 8.79 -12.33 3.33
N ILE A 131 9.04 -11.01 3.27
CA ILE A 131 8.07 -10.00 3.67
C ILE A 131 7.21 -9.46 2.51
N GLY A 132 7.52 -9.84 1.28
CA GLY A 132 6.91 -9.31 0.06
C GLY A 132 5.38 -9.30 0.07
N ALA A 133 4.79 -10.41 0.52
CA ALA A 133 3.33 -10.58 0.56
C ALA A 133 2.65 -9.98 1.81
N THR A 134 3.40 -9.56 2.81
CA THR A 134 2.83 -9.14 4.12
C THR A 134 3.15 -7.71 4.50
N THR A 135 3.90 -7.00 3.66
CA THR A 135 4.39 -5.65 3.94
C THR A 135 3.85 -4.64 2.95
N ILE A 136 3.41 -3.48 3.45
CA ILE A 136 3.07 -2.29 2.66
C ILE A 136 3.98 -1.14 3.10
N TRP A 137 4.68 -0.57 2.13
CA TRP A 137 5.39 0.70 2.25
C TRP A 137 4.47 1.80 1.72
N ASN A 138 3.89 2.58 2.63
CA ASN A 138 2.98 3.67 2.32
C ASN A 138 3.74 5.00 2.30
N PHE A 139 4.10 5.46 1.13
CA PHE A 139 4.79 6.72 0.87
C PHE A 139 3.75 7.78 0.49
N TYR A 140 3.00 8.24 1.48
CA TYR A 140 1.74 8.95 1.28
C TYR A 140 1.87 10.37 0.71
N ASN A 141 3.04 11.03 0.87
CA ASN A 141 3.32 12.36 0.29
C ASN A 141 4.31 12.29 -0.88
N ALA A 142 4.91 11.13 -1.15
CA ALA A 142 6.00 11.05 -2.11
C ALA A 142 5.54 11.42 -3.53
N THR A 143 6.25 12.35 -4.13
CA THR A 143 6.13 12.73 -5.54
C THR A 143 7.16 12.04 -6.42
N SER A 144 8.25 11.54 -5.84
CA SER A 144 9.29 10.77 -6.50
C SER A 144 9.78 9.64 -5.61
N VAL A 145 9.84 8.41 -6.16
CA VAL A 145 10.37 7.24 -5.46
C VAL A 145 11.34 6.50 -6.38
N THR A 146 12.54 6.25 -5.90
CA THR A 146 13.57 5.47 -6.63
C THR A 146 14.04 4.30 -5.79
N ILE A 147 13.99 3.09 -6.34
CA ILE A 147 14.48 1.86 -5.71
C ILE A 147 15.61 1.29 -6.55
N SER A 148 16.81 1.13 -5.96
CA SER A 148 18.02 0.72 -6.67
C SER A 148 18.50 -0.70 -6.32
N SER A 149 18.00 -1.31 -5.24
CA SER A 149 18.30 -2.67 -4.80
C SER A 149 17.06 -3.55 -4.85
N GLU A 150 17.22 -4.88 -4.70
CA GLU A 150 16.08 -5.79 -4.50
C GLU A 150 15.23 -5.32 -3.31
N PHE A 151 13.92 -5.24 -3.49
CA PHE A 151 13.02 -4.63 -2.52
C PHE A 151 11.84 -5.54 -2.19
N GLY A 152 11.53 -5.68 -0.90
CA GLY A 152 10.46 -6.52 -0.40
C GLY A 152 9.30 -5.72 0.14
N GLY A 153 8.10 -6.08 -0.28
CA GLY A 153 6.84 -5.44 0.11
C GLY A 153 6.16 -4.70 -1.02
N SER A 154 4.87 -4.49 -0.87
CA SER A 154 4.07 -3.68 -1.78
C SER A 154 4.34 -2.20 -1.55
N ILE A 155 4.53 -1.45 -2.63
CA ILE A 155 4.75 0.00 -2.62
C ILE A 155 3.43 0.69 -2.93
N LEU A 156 2.96 1.53 -2.03
CA LEU A 156 1.79 2.39 -2.19
C LEU A 156 2.25 3.86 -2.15
N ALA A 157 2.35 4.47 -3.33
CA ALA A 157 2.78 5.85 -3.50
C ALA A 157 1.95 6.50 -4.61
N PRO A 158 0.66 6.77 -4.36
CA PRO A 158 -0.31 7.13 -5.40
C PRO A 158 -0.03 8.46 -6.10
N LEU A 159 0.86 9.29 -5.55
CA LEU A 159 1.24 10.58 -6.13
C LEU A 159 2.59 10.54 -6.87
N ALA A 160 3.35 9.43 -6.72
CA ALA A 160 4.75 9.40 -7.12
C ALA A 160 4.99 9.02 -8.58
N ASP A 161 6.02 9.61 -9.15
CA ASP A 161 6.77 9.05 -10.26
C ASP A 161 7.76 8.04 -9.68
N PHE A 162 7.55 6.77 -9.99
CA PHE A 162 8.30 5.65 -9.43
C PHE A 162 9.28 5.07 -10.43
N THR A 163 10.51 4.84 -10.00
CA THR A 163 11.54 4.19 -10.79
C THR A 163 12.15 3.02 -10.02
N ASN A 164 12.18 1.81 -10.60
CA ASN A 164 12.93 0.69 -10.06
C ASN A 164 14.06 0.26 -11.00
N TYR A 165 15.24 0.03 -10.42
CA TYR A 165 16.41 -0.50 -11.14
C TYR A 165 16.71 -1.96 -10.79
N ASN A 166 15.99 -2.53 -9.83
CA ASN A 166 16.16 -3.91 -9.39
C ASN A 166 14.78 -4.55 -9.09
N ASN A 167 14.77 -5.82 -8.69
CA ASN A 167 13.55 -6.57 -8.48
C ASN A 167 12.73 -6.02 -7.31
N ILE A 168 11.41 -6.00 -7.49
CA ILE A 168 10.44 -5.73 -6.44
C ILE A 168 9.69 -7.04 -6.16
N GLU A 169 9.75 -7.51 -4.92
CA GLU A 169 9.00 -8.64 -4.42
C GLU A 169 7.69 -8.13 -3.78
N GLY A 170 6.68 -7.83 -4.60
CA GLY A 170 5.42 -7.22 -4.14
C GLY A 170 4.65 -6.50 -5.22
N GLY A 171 3.57 -5.82 -4.85
CA GLY A 171 2.79 -4.95 -5.72
C GLY A 171 3.37 -3.54 -5.81
N VAL A 172 3.11 -2.85 -6.94
CA VAL A 172 3.50 -1.44 -7.13
C VAL A 172 2.26 -0.64 -7.53
N TYR A 173 1.90 0.32 -6.69
CA TYR A 173 0.70 1.16 -6.80
C TYR A 173 1.12 2.63 -6.77
N VAL A 174 1.33 3.21 -7.94
CA VAL A 174 1.98 4.52 -8.13
C VAL A 174 1.27 5.32 -9.22
N ASN A 175 1.56 6.62 -9.32
CA ASN A 175 1.02 7.46 -10.38
C ASN A 175 1.67 7.14 -11.74
N THR A 176 3.00 7.11 -11.78
CA THR A 176 3.78 6.80 -12.99
C THR A 176 4.82 5.74 -12.67
N LEU A 177 4.98 4.76 -13.55
CA LEU A 177 5.97 3.68 -13.40
C LEU A 177 7.04 3.75 -14.50
N HIS A 178 8.29 3.89 -14.08
CA HIS A 178 9.50 3.72 -14.92
C HIS A 178 10.21 2.43 -14.51
N GLN A 179 9.91 1.34 -15.20
CA GLN A 179 10.38 0.02 -14.84
C GLN A 179 11.68 -0.35 -15.58
N TYR A 180 12.77 -0.54 -14.84
CA TYR A 180 14.04 -1.07 -15.34
C TYR A 180 14.44 -2.41 -14.71
N GLY A 181 13.89 -2.74 -13.55
CA GLY A 181 13.98 -4.03 -12.89
C GLY A 181 12.70 -4.84 -13.04
N GLU A 182 12.67 -6.07 -12.53
CA GLU A 182 11.49 -6.93 -12.55
C GLU A 182 10.53 -6.57 -11.39
N ILE A 183 9.25 -6.82 -11.59
CA ILE A 183 8.24 -6.79 -10.51
C ILE A 183 7.67 -8.20 -10.45
N HIS A 184 7.95 -8.89 -9.35
CA HIS A 184 7.53 -10.25 -9.14
C HIS A 184 6.11 -10.30 -8.57
N LEU A 185 5.30 -11.22 -9.07
CA LEU A 185 3.93 -11.40 -8.61
C LEU A 185 3.94 -11.98 -7.19
N GLN A 186 3.80 -11.10 -6.22
CA GLN A 186 3.66 -11.44 -4.81
C GLN A 186 2.54 -10.59 -4.21
N PRO A 187 1.26 -10.98 -4.44
CA PRO A 187 0.12 -10.19 -4.00
C PRO A 187 0.11 -10.07 -2.48
N PHE A 188 -0.30 -8.90 -2.00
CA PHE A 188 -0.46 -8.68 -0.57
C PHE A 188 -1.54 -9.60 0.01
N THR A 189 -1.20 -10.29 1.08
CA THR A 189 -2.06 -11.26 1.80
C THR A 189 -2.28 -10.90 3.27
N GLY A 190 -1.69 -9.78 3.72
CA GLY A 190 -1.88 -9.29 5.08
C GLY A 190 -3.25 -8.66 5.29
N GLU A 191 -3.55 -8.31 6.52
CA GLU A 191 -4.77 -7.58 6.86
C GLU A 191 -4.56 -6.08 6.72
N ILE A 192 -5.50 -5.40 6.07
CA ILE A 192 -5.56 -3.94 6.07
C ILE A 192 -6.51 -3.53 7.20
N PRO A 193 -5.99 -2.86 8.25
CA PRO A 193 -6.85 -2.40 9.33
C PRO A 193 -7.89 -1.43 8.79
N THR A 194 -9.16 -1.77 8.94
CA THR A 194 -10.22 -0.79 8.75
C THR A 194 -10.15 0.18 9.92
N SER A 195 -9.81 1.45 9.65
CA SER A 195 -9.96 2.46 10.68
C SER A 195 -11.44 2.50 11.05
N THR A 196 -11.75 2.10 12.29
CA THR A 196 -13.04 2.46 12.87
C THR A 196 -12.99 3.98 13.01
N VAL A 197 -13.51 4.70 12.01
CA VAL A 197 -13.75 6.14 12.15
C VAL A 197 -14.64 6.25 13.39
N PRO A 198 -14.19 6.87 14.50
CA PRO A 198 -15.06 7.05 15.64
C PRO A 198 -16.27 7.81 15.13
N VAL A 199 -17.44 7.19 15.22
CA VAL A 199 -18.69 7.88 14.81
C VAL A 199 -18.72 9.18 15.60
N PRO A 200 -18.70 10.35 14.94
CA PRO A 200 -18.62 11.61 15.66
C PRO A 200 -19.71 11.63 16.74
N PRO A 201 -19.45 12.10 17.95
CA PRO A 201 -20.45 12.16 19.04
C PRO A 201 -21.76 12.81 18.57
N ALA A 202 -21.69 13.70 17.59
CA ALA A 202 -22.84 14.30 16.92
C ALA A 202 -23.77 13.27 16.22
N ALA A 203 -23.24 12.19 15.65
CA ALA A 203 -24.07 11.14 15.03
C ALA A 203 -24.78 10.29 16.09
N LEU A 204 -24.14 10.04 17.23
CA LEU A 204 -24.76 9.38 18.38
C LEU A 204 -25.81 10.27 19.02
N LEU A 205 -25.55 11.59 19.14
CA LEU A 205 -26.52 12.58 19.61
C LEU A 205 -27.72 12.69 18.66
N LEU A 206 -27.51 12.68 17.35
CA LEU A 206 -28.61 12.72 16.38
C LEU A 206 -29.45 11.44 16.47
N GLY A 207 -28.84 10.28 16.60
CA GLY A 207 -29.54 8.98 16.80
C GLY A 207 -30.38 8.99 18.08
N SER A 208 -29.83 9.46 19.18
CA SER A 208 -30.55 9.57 20.46
C SER A 208 -31.67 10.61 20.43
N ALA A 209 -31.48 11.76 19.74
CA ALA A 209 -32.50 12.78 19.56
C ALA A 209 -33.70 12.24 18.73
N LEU A 210 -33.42 11.49 17.66
CA LEU A 210 -34.45 10.85 16.84
C LEU A 210 -35.20 9.75 17.61
N ALA A 211 -34.49 8.95 18.42
CA ALA A 211 -35.10 7.95 19.29
C ALA A 211 -35.97 8.59 20.38
N GLY A 212 -35.55 9.73 20.93
CA GLY A 212 -36.32 10.50 21.92
C GLY A 212 -37.60 11.15 21.35
N LEU A 213 -37.64 11.41 20.05
CA LEU A 213 -38.84 11.98 19.38
C LEU A 213 -39.89 10.89 19.01
N ALA A 214 -39.52 9.63 18.99
CA ALA A 214 -40.42 8.51 18.64
C ALA A 214 -41.68 8.42 19.55
N PRO A 215 -41.62 8.61 20.89
CA PRO A 215 -42.79 8.56 21.74
C PRO A 215 -43.70 9.82 21.59
N LEU A 216 -43.17 10.99 21.18
CA LEU A 216 -43.98 12.18 20.96
C LEU A 216 -44.91 12.03 19.78
N ARG A 217 -44.54 11.27 18.74
CA ARG A 217 -45.39 11.01 17.57
C ARG A 217 -46.64 10.19 17.89
N LYS A 218 -46.64 9.42 18.97
CA LYS A 218 -47.84 8.68 19.45
C LYS A 218 -48.84 9.60 20.17
N LYS A 219 -48.40 10.68 20.82
CA LYS A 219 -49.29 11.60 21.51
C LYS A 219 -50.11 12.50 20.57
N PHE A 220 -49.56 12.81 19.39
CA PHE A 220 -50.25 13.66 18.40
C PHE A 220 -51.20 12.91 17.47
N ARG A 221 -51.32 11.55 17.59
CA ARG A 221 -52.29 10.74 16.83
C ARG A 221 -53.51 10.36 17.64
N ALA A 222 -53.61 10.76 18.91
CA ALA A 222 -54.73 10.42 19.81
C ALA A 222 -55.51 11.63 20.26
N ALA A 223 -55.48 12.73 19.49
CA ALA A 223 -56.32 13.92 19.67
C ALA A 223 -57.14 14.15 18.39
#